data_66ad4b17eb6bde01c02d564cc9e0f6ba
#
_entry.id   66ad4b17eb6bde01c02d564cc9e0f6ba
#
_cell.length_a   1.000
_cell.length_b   1.000
_cell.length_c   1.000
_cell.angle_alpha   90.00
_cell.angle_beta   90.00
_cell.angle_gamma   90.00
#
_symmetry.space_group_name_H-M   'P 1'
#
loop_
_entity.id
_entity.type
_entity.pdbx_description
1 polymer ?
#
loop_
_entity_poly.entity_id
_entity_poly.type
_entity_poly.pdbx_seq_one_letter_code
_entity_poly.pdbx_strand_id
1 'polypeptide(L)'
;MGKFFQYIILLSIIISIGYGYFKISTTYPQIIPVPFTLPNIEKSEIDNVQKATILLIGDHSAEILKPAMSRIFSQLGSQFKNKIKVFDWTRANEGIHRTLHKVQSLEKLPPIIIYMGGSSEFYEKLFHQRDINQIKDNFNKFRDPNVKSLLMLSKFFGQLIYSPLEMIKLKKEPTPWRSEAIKLAKGNGINAQMIYEIHYLLFSNLFKELVGHIKFRASNLITLTVPVKVTTPPAYVCENSTSESVIDFQISLTKALEKNQTKKYYSMAKNLTFASVGNAKSFYLFGQFNENLGRTKNALFNYRLAHTFDCLQDRSNMIINKIIKDSSIKYGVNFFDFDELVHRDFGLDFIFLDHFRPQEKYIIEMEKQLKMKINTLLKY
;
A
#
# COMPACT_ATOMS: atom_id res chain seq x y z
N MET A 1 -11.91 11.64 -58.14
CA MET A 1 -12.36 10.90 -56.93
C MET A 1 -11.25 10.15 -56.21
N GLY A 2 -10.31 9.46 -56.86
CA GLY A 2 -9.27 8.64 -56.20
C GLY A 2 -8.36 9.35 -55.21
N LYS A 3 -7.88 10.56 -55.53
CA LYS A 3 -6.97 11.32 -54.65
C LYS A 3 -7.65 11.79 -53.33
N PHE A 4 -8.91 12.19 -53.40
CA PHE A 4 -9.68 12.62 -52.23
C PHE A 4 -9.88 11.45 -51.27
N PHE A 5 -10.17 10.27 -51.75
CA PHE A 5 -10.31 9.06 -50.94
C PHE A 5 -9.01 8.64 -50.26
N GLN A 6 -7.88 8.79 -50.97
CA GLN A 6 -6.54 8.54 -50.39
C GLN A 6 -6.23 9.49 -49.25
N TYR A 7 -6.59 10.78 -49.33
CA TYR A 7 -6.40 11.74 -48.26
C TYR A 7 -7.27 11.42 -47.02
N ILE A 8 -8.50 10.97 -47.21
CA ILE A 8 -9.38 10.54 -46.11
C ILE A 8 -8.78 9.34 -45.38
N ILE A 9 -8.29 8.34 -46.10
CA ILE A 9 -7.65 7.16 -45.53
C ILE A 9 -6.40 7.56 -44.75
N LEU A 10 -5.55 8.39 -45.32
CA LEU A 10 -4.32 8.86 -44.69
C LEU A 10 -4.64 9.64 -43.40
N LEU A 11 -5.61 10.54 -43.44
CA LEU A 11 -6.07 11.31 -42.28
C LEU A 11 -6.63 10.39 -41.19
N SER A 12 -7.42 9.38 -41.54
CA SER A 12 -7.96 8.40 -40.59
C SER A 12 -6.85 7.58 -39.93
N ILE A 13 -5.82 7.20 -40.67
CA ILE A 13 -4.66 6.50 -40.13
C ILE A 13 -3.90 7.41 -39.16
N ILE A 14 -3.65 8.66 -39.50
CA ILE A 14 -2.95 9.63 -38.64
C ILE A 14 -3.75 9.87 -37.37
N ILE A 15 -5.07 10.06 -37.45
CA ILE A 15 -5.95 10.23 -36.30
C ILE A 15 -5.94 8.98 -35.41
N SER A 16 -5.99 7.78 -36.01
CA SER A 16 -5.97 6.51 -35.27
C SER A 16 -4.63 6.32 -34.54
N ILE A 17 -3.51 6.64 -35.19
CA ILE A 17 -2.17 6.57 -34.57
C ILE A 17 -2.06 7.60 -33.46
N GLY A 18 -2.49 8.85 -33.69
CA GLY A 18 -2.50 9.92 -32.70
C GLY A 18 -3.37 9.57 -31.47
N TYR A 19 -4.56 9.04 -31.70
CA TYR A 19 -5.44 8.58 -30.62
C TYR A 19 -4.86 7.39 -29.87
N GLY A 20 -4.26 6.42 -30.58
CA GLY A 20 -3.58 5.29 -29.99
C GLY A 20 -2.40 5.73 -29.12
N TYR A 21 -1.58 6.64 -29.62
CA TYR A 21 -0.47 7.23 -28.87
C TYR A 21 -0.96 8.00 -27.63
N PHE A 22 -1.96 8.85 -27.78
CA PHE A 22 -2.56 9.59 -26.68
C PHE A 22 -3.11 8.64 -25.61
N LYS A 23 -3.85 7.59 -26.01
CA LYS A 23 -4.42 6.62 -25.08
C LYS A 23 -3.33 5.81 -24.36
N ILE A 24 -2.24 5.45 -25.04
CA ILE A 24 -1.10 4.77 -24.44
C ILE A 24 -0.34 5.69 -23.47
N SER A 25 -0.13 6.95 -23.85
CA SER A 25 0.59 7.92 -23.03
C SER A 25 -0.19 8.38 -21.79
N THR A 26 -1.52 8.39 -21.86
CA THR A 26 -2.40 8.74 -20.73
C THR A 26 -2.79 7.53 -19.88
N THR A 27 -2.62 6.30 -20.42
CA THR A 27 -2.79 5.10 -19.61
C THR A 27 -1.58 4.98 -18.69
N TYR A 28 -1.85 4.87 -17.39
CA TYR A 28 -0.77 4.63 -16.43
C TYR A 28 0.01 3.40 -16.85
N PRO A 29 1.34 3.51 -17.02
CA PRO A 29 2.15 2.36 -17.35
C PRO A 29 1.97 1.33 -16.26
N GLN A 30 1.40 0.24 -16.61
CA GLN A 30 1.35 -0.91 -15.72
C GLN A 30 2.70 -1.60 -15.86
N ILE A 31 3.44 -1.65 -14.77
CA ILE A 31 4.58 -2.55 -14.69
C ILE A 31 4.01 -3.91 -15.00
N ILE A 32 4.63 -4.58 -15.98
CA ILE A 32 4.15 -5.85 -16.49
C ILE A 32 3.85 -6.73 -15.30
N PRO A 33 2.60 -7.08 -15.10
CA PRO A 33 2.25 -7.90 -13.96
C PRO A 33 2.94 -9.23 -14.14
N VAL A 34 3.73 -9.59 -13.19
CA VAL A 34 4.09 -10.96 -13.02
C VAL A 34 2.81 -11.77 -12.92
N PRO A 35 2.76 -12.95 -13.52
CA PRO A 35 1.65 -13.84 -13.29
C PRO A 35 1.58 -14.16 -11.81
N PHE A 36 0.61 -13.58 -11.14
CA PHE A 36 0.38 -13.80 -9.74
C PHE A 36 -0.42 -15.04 -9.51
N THR A 37 -0.27 -15.56 -8.32
CA THR A 37 -1.31 -16.38 -7.75
C THR A 37 -2.53 -15.51 -7.49
N LEU A 38 -3.46 -15.49 -8.41
CA LEU A 38 -4.78 -14.94 -8.13
C LEU A 38 -5.42 -15.75 -7.00
N PRO A 39 -6.20 -15.11 -6.11
CA PRO A 39 -6.88 -15.83 -5.06
C PRO A 39 -7.82 -16.85 -5.70
N ASN A 40 -7.82 -18.08 -5.19
CA ASN A 40 -8.86 -19.02 -5.52
C ASN A 40 -10.13 -18.57 -4.80
N ILE A 41 -11.16 -18.24 -5.55
CA ILE A 41 -12.43 -17.76 -5.02
C ILE A 41 -13.45 -18.86 -5.25
N GLU A 42 -13.96 -19.42 -4.17
CA GLU A 42 -15.01 -20.43 -4.25
C GLU A 42 -16.35 -19.79 -4.59
N LYS A 43 -17.19 -20.50 -5.36
CA LYS A 43 -18.53 -20.03 -5.72
C LYS A 43 -19.39 -19.74 -4.48
N SER A 44 -19.27 -20.56 -3.47
CA SER A 44 -19.94 -20.38 -2.16
C SER A 44 -19.55 -19.06 -1.48
N GLU A 45 -18.30 -18.67 -1.58
CA GLU A 45 -17.80 -17.37 -1.09
C GLU A 45 -18.46 -16.21 -1.84
N ILE A 46 -18.47 -16.27 -3.16
CA ILE A 46 -19.10 -15.24 -4.02
C ILE A 46 -20.58 -15.09 -3.66
N ASP A 47 -21.30 -16.20 -3.54
CA ASP A 47 -22.72 -16.21 -3.18
C ASP A 47 -22.97 -15.56 -1.80
N ASN A 48 -22.11 -15.79 -0.84
CA ASN A 48 -22.19 -15.20 0.50
C ASN A 48 -21.88 -13.70 0.48
N VAL A 49 -20.83 -13.30 -0.25
CA VAL A 49 -20.47 -11.87 -0.41
C VAL A 49 -21.60 -11.09 -1.07
N GLN A 50 -22.19 -11.62 -2.12
CA GLN A 50 -23.28 -10.93 -2.84
C GLN A 50 -24.55 -10.76 -1.99
N LYS A 51 -24.76 -11.61 -0.98
CA LYS A 51 -25.86 -11.51 -0.01
C LYS A 51 -25.52 -10.60 1.19
N ALA A 52 -24.29 -10.15 1.30
CA ALA A 52 -23.87 -9.30 2.39
C ALA A 52 -24.42 -7.87 2.21
N THR A 53 -24.72 -7.22 3.33
CA THR A 53 -25.02 -5.78 3.38
C THR A 53 -23.71 -4.98 3.50
N ILE A 54 -22.75 -5.55 4.21
CA ILE A 54 -21.45 -4.94 4.46
C ILE A 54 -20.36 -5.97 4.19
N LEU A 55 -19.37 -5.57 3.43
CA LEU A 55 -18.19 -6.35 3.08
C LEU A 55 -16.95 -5.73 3.69
N LEU A 56 -16.18 -6.52 4.45
CA LEU A 56 -14.86 -6.14 4.93
C LEU A 56 -13.80 -6.74 4.00
N ILE A 57 -12.93 -5.91 3.45
CA ILE A 57 -11.83 -6.31 2.56
C ILE A 57 -10.50 -5.68 3.01
N GLY A 58 -9.41 -6.30 2.63
CA GLY A 58 -8.04 -5.89 2.94
C GLY A 58 -7.21 -7.04 3.44
N ASP A 59 -6.08 -6.70 4.05
CA ASP A 59 -5.11 -7.67 4.57
C ASP A 59 -5.29 -7.96 6.08
N HIS A 60 -4.28 -8.55 6.70
CA HIS A 60 -4.28 -8.85 8.15
C HIS A 60 -4.46 -7.61 9.04
N SER A 61 -4.17 -6.40 8.54
CA SER A 61 -4.41 -5.17 9.30
C SER A 61 -5.90 -4.98 9.60
N ALA A 62 -6.78 -5.47 8.73
CA ALA A 62 -8.22 -5.40 8.94
C ALA A 62 -8.71 -6.35 10.06
N GLU A 63 -7.89 -7.26 10.54
CA GLU A 63 -8.25 -8.11 11.69
C GLU A 63 -8.53 -7.30 12.95
N ILE A 64 -7.90 -6.12 13.08
CA ILE A 64 -8.18 -5.17 14.16
C ILE A 64 -9.66 -4.73 14.15
N LEU A 65 -10.27 -4.69 12.98
CA LEU A 65 -11.67 -4.27 12.83
C LEU A 65 -12.66 -5.35 13.24
N LYS A 66 -12.30 -6.64 13.20
CA LYS A 66 -13.23 -7.76 13.43
C LYS A 66 -13.99 -7.66 14.77
N PRO A 67 -13.34 -7.44 15.92
CA PRO A 67 -14.04 -7.28 17.18
C PRO A 67 -14.94 -6.02 17.20
N ALA A 68 -14.47 -4.90 16.63
CA ALA A 68 -15.24 -3.67 16.55
C ALA A 68 -16.48 -3.85 15.65
N MET A 69 -16.31 -4.50 14.50
CA MET A 69 -17.41 -4.79 13.59
C MET A 69 -18.46 -5.71 14.26
N SER A 70 -18.05 -6.72 14.99
CA SER A 70 -18.98 -7.57 15.74
C SER A 70 -19.82 -6.76 16.74
N ARG A 71 -19.21 -5.84 17.49
CA ARG A 71 -19.93 -4.94 18.41
C ARG A 71 -20.87 -3.96 17.68
N ILE A 72 -20.40 -3.36 16.58
CA ILE A 72 -21.23 -2.47 15.74
C ILE A 72 -22.47 -3.22 15.26
N PHE A 73 -22.30 -4.47 14.81
CA PHE A 73 -23.42 -5.25 14.26
C PHE A 73 -24.42 -5.68 15.31
N SER A 74 -23.97 -6.11 16.48
CA SER A 74 -24.89 -6.45 17.58
C SER A 74 -25.79 -5.25 17.92
N GLN A 75 -25.24 -4.05 17.88
CA GLN A 75 -25.96 -2.80 18.17
C GLN A 75 -26.85 -2.34 16.99
N LEU A 76 -26.38 -2.45 15.75
CA LEU A 76 -27.16 -2.08 14.57
C LEU A 76 -28.22 -3.15 14.23
N GLY A 77 -27.96 -4.41 14.53
CA GLY A 77 -28.90 -5.50 14.31
C GLY A 77 -30.22 -5.29 15.05
N SER A 78 -30.18 -4.76 16.25
CA SER A 78 -31.39 -4.39 17.01
C SER A 78 -32.20 -3.27 16.33
N GLN A 79 -31.53 -2.30 15.71
CA GLN A 79 -32.19 -1.19 14.99
C GLN A 79 -32.77 -1.61 13.64
N PHE A 80 -32.12 -2.49 12.93
CA PHE A 80 -32.48 -2.91 11.57
C PHE A 80 -33.12 -4.29 11.50
N LYS A 81 -33.68 -4.82 12.61
CA LYS A 81 -34.39 -6.11 12.70
C LYS A 81 -33.60 -7.27 12.11
N ASN A 82 -32.31 -7.38 12.45
CA ASN A 82 -31.39 -8.43 12.00
C ASN A 82 -31.24 -8.58 10.48
N LYS A 83 -31.56 -7.54 9.70
CA LYS A 83 -31.41 -7.57 8.23
C LYS A 83 -29.97 -7.31 7.75
N ILE A 84 -29.08 -6.83 8.63
CA ILE A 84 -27.71 -6.54 8.27
C ILE A 84 -26.88 -7.83 8.27
N LYS A 85 -26.32 -8.17 7.12
CA LYS A 85 -25.39 -9.27 6.95
C LYS A 85 -24.00 -8.72 6.67
N VAL A 86 -23.01 -9.19 7.41
CA VAL A 86 -21.62 -8.85 7.22
C VAL A 86 -20.86 -10.04 6.74
N PHE A 87 -20.00 -9.80 5.78
CA PHE A 87 -19.05 -10.79 5.32
C PHE A 87 -17.62 -10.26 5.47
N ASP A 88 -16.79 -11.03 6.17
CA ASP A 88 -15.37 -10.78 6.28
C ASP A 88 -14.64 -11.51 5.15
N TRP A 89 -14.12 -10.75 4.20
CA TRP A 89 -13.36 -11.28 3.07
C TRP A 89 -11.89 -10.85 3.11
N THR A 90 -11.42 -10.46 4.29
CA THR A 90 -10.01 -10.16 4.52
C THR A 90 -9.18 -11.42 4.51
N ARG A 91 -7.97 -11.35 4.01
CA ARG A 91 -7.02 -12.47 4.02
C ARG A 91 -5.63 -11.99 4.38
N ALA A 92 -4.96 -12.72 5.28
CA ALA A 92 -3.56 -12.46 5.58
C ALA A 92 -2.70 -12.56 4.30
N ASN A 93 -1.68 -11.70 4.22
CA ASN A 93 -0.74 -11.61 3.10
C ASN A 93 -1.41 -11.34 1.74
N GLU A 94 -2.57 -10.68 1.74
CA GLU A 94 -3.28 -10.28 0.54
C GLU A 94 -3.09 -8.78 0.30
N GLY A 95 -2.33 -8.43 -0.74
CA GLY A 95 -2.17 -7.05 -1.16
C GLY A 95 -3.35 -6.52 -1.98
N ILE A 96 -3.25 -5.27 -2.38
CA ILE A 96 -4.32 -4.55 -3.10
C ILE A 96 -4.69 -5.20 -4.43
N HIS A 97 -3.73 -5.84 -5.11
CA HIS A 97 -3.98 -6.49 -6.40
C HIS A 97 -4.98 -7.63 -6.26
N ARG A 98 -4.77 -8.51 -5.28
CA ARG A 98 -5.65 -9.66 -5.03
C ARG A 98 -7.01 -9.21 -4.50
N THR A 99 -7.01 -8.20 -3.62
CA THR A 99 -8.24 -7.56 -3.15
C THR A 99 -9.06 -6.99 -4.30
N LEU A 100 -8.43 -6.26 -5.23
CA LEU A 100 -9.08 -5.72 -6.42
C LEU A 100 -9.66 -6.85 -7.30
N HIS A 101 -8.88 -7.90 -7.56
CA HIS A 101 -9.33 -9.05 -8.35
C HIS A 101 -10.58 -9.70 -7.73
N LYS A 102 -10.60 -9.91 -6.41
CA LYS A 102 -11.77 -10.43 -5.70
C LYS A 102 -13.00 -9.55 -5.91
N VAL A 103 -12.85 -8.24 -5.71
CA VAL A 103 -13.96 -7.29 -5.88
C VAL A 103 -14.45 -7.23 -7.33
N GLN A 104 -13.55 -7.31 -8.29
CA GLN A 104 -13.90 -7.33 -9.72
C GLN A 104 -14.59 -8.62 -10.17
N SER A 105 -14.39 -9.73 -9.46
CA SER A 105 -15.05 -11.00 -9.77
C SER A 105 -16.53 -11.04 -9.35
N LEU A 106 -17.00 -10.05 -8.58
CA LEU A 106 -18.39 -9.99 -8.13
C LEU A 106 -19.28 -9.37 -9.21
N GLU A 107 -20.38 -10.04 -9.52
CA GLU A 107 -21.42 -9.48 -10.40
C GLU A 107 -22.17 -8.33 -9.74
N LYS A 108 -22.43 -8.45 -8.44
CA LYS A 108 -23.09 -7.42 -7.62
C LYS A 108 -22.25 -7.14 -6.38
N LEU A 109 -21.98 -5.86 -6.14
CA LEU A 109 -21.28 -5.43 -4.93
C LEU A 109 -22.24 -5.25 -3.75
N PRO A 110 -21.81 -5.56 -2.53
CA PRO A 110 -22.54 -5.19 -1.31
C PRO A 110 -22.72 -3.66 -1.21
N PRO A 111 -23.81 -3.18 -0.61
CA PRO A 111 -24.08 -1.73 -0.49
C PRO A 111 -23.00 -0.93 0.20
N ILE A 112 -22.30 -1.53 1.17
CA ILE A 112 -21.20 -0.92 1.92
C ILE A 112 -19.98 -1.84 1.86
N ILE A 113 -18.85 -1.27 1.50
CA ILE A 113 -17.56 -1.94 1.50
C ILE A 113 -16.61 -1.16 2.41
N ILE A 114 -15.93 -1.87 3.31
CA ILE A 114 -14.94 -1.29 4.22
C ILE A 114 -13.58 -1.86 3.83
N TYR A 115 -12.64 -0.99 3.50
CA TYR A 115 -11.27 -1.34 3.15
C TYR A 115 -10.30 -0.89 4.23
N MET A 116 -9.48 -1.83 4.71
CA MET A 116 -8.31 -1.56 5.53
C MET A 116 -7.19 -2.52 5.12
N GLY A 117 -6.11 -1.97 4.58
CA GLY A 117 -4.99 -2.78 4.08
C GLY A 117 -3.80 -1.91 3.68
N GLY A 118 -2.78 -2.55 3.14
CA GLY A 118 -1.54 -1.92 2.74
C GLY A 118 -0.33 -2.41 3.54
N SER A 119 -0.52 -3.36 4.45
CA SER A 119 0.59 -4.01 5.16
C SER A 119 1.15 -5.22 4.43
N SER A 120 0.37 -5.78 3.51
CA SER A 120 0.77 -6.99 2.78
C SER A 120 1.36 -6.73 1.40
N GLU A 121 1.53 -5.49 1.00
CA GLU A 121 1.96 -5.12 -0.36
C GLU A 121 3.32 -5.70 -0.73
N PHE A 122 4.22 -5.82 0.25
CA PHE A 122 5.55 -6.38 0.04
C PHE A 122 5.61 -7.91 0.17
N TYR A 123 4.54 -8.54 0.63
CA TYR A 123 4.39 -10.00 0.65
C TYR A 123 3.80 -10.54 -0.65
N GLU A 124 3.10 -9.69 -1.38
CA GLU A 124 2.51 -10.06 -2.64
C GLU A 124 3.58 -10.13 -3.73
N LYS A 125 3.74 -11.30 -4.34
CA LYS A 125 4.73 -11.50 -5.39
C LYS A 125 4.27 -10.83 -6.67
N LEU A 126 4.79 -9.63 -6.94
CA LEU A 126 4.43 -8.81 -8.11
C LEU A 126 5.37 -8.99 -9.29
N PHE A 127 6.58 -9.57 -9.10
CA PHE A 127 7.57 -9.74 -10.15
C PHE A 127 8.33 -11.07 -10.05
N HIS A 128 8.78 -11.59 -11.19
CA HIS A 128 9.80 -12.61 -11.24
C HIS A 128 11.18 -12.02 -10.99
N GLN A 129 12.03 -12.75 -10.27
CA GLN A 129 13.40 -12.30 -10.02
C GLN A 129 14.21 -12.12 -11.32
N ARG A 130 13.99 -12.97 -12.32
CA ARG A 130 14.61 -12.85 -13.64
C ARG A 130 14.22 -11.60 -14.41
N ASP A 131 13.03 -11.02 -14.10
CA ASP A 131 12.48 -9.88 -14.82
C ASP A 131 12.91 -8.55 -14.21
N ILE A 132 13.62 -8.59 -13.07
CA ILE A 132 14.00 -7.40 -12.31
C ILE A 132 14.89 -6.46 -13.11
N ASN A 133 15.86 -7.00 -13.86
CA ASN A 133 16.71 -6.16 -14.71
C ASN A 133 15.87 -5.46 -15.79
N GLN A 134 14.92 -6.18 -16.38
CA GLN A 134 14.00 -5.61 -17.38
C GLN A 134 13.05 -4.57 -16.72
N ILE A 135 12.57 -4.84 -15.51
CA ILE A 135 11.76 -3.89 -14.74
C ILE A 135 12.58 -2.65 -14.43
N LYS A 136 13.83 -2.78 -14.02
CA LYS A 136 14.75 -1.68 -13.77
C LYS A 136 14.96 -0.81 -15.03
N ASP A 137 15.23 -1.43 -16.16
CA ASP A 137 15.39 -0.72 -17.43
C ASP A 137 14.10 -0.03 -17.85
N ASN A 138 12.96 -0.68 -17.65
CA ASN A 138 11.65 -0.14 -17.96
C ASN A 138 11.28 0.99 -16.99
N PHE A 139 11.65 0.92 -15.72
CA PHE A 139 11.42 1.98 -14.74
C PHE A 139 12.20 3.25 -15.07
N ASN A 140 13.44 3.11 -15.52
CA ASN A 140 14.21 4.24 -16.00
C ASN A 140 13.58 4.87 -17.25
N LYS A 141 13.07 4.06 -18.15
CA LYS A 141 12.31 4.50 -19.34
C LYS A 141 10.92 5.04 -18.99
N PHE A 142 10.40 4.70 -17.83
CA PHE A 142 9.15 5.23 -17.30
C PHE A 142 9.24 6.71 -16.94
N ARG A 143 10.39 7.17 -16.48
CA ARG A 143 10.65 8.60 -16.26
C ARG A 143 10.78 9.37 -17.56
N ASP A 144 11.15 8.68 -18.65
CA ASP A 144 11.22 9.21 -20.02
C ASP A 144 10.56 8.23 -20.99
N PRO A 145 9.22 8.16 -21.00
CA PRO A 145 8.48 7.13 -21.70
C PRO A 145 8.53 7.33 -23.21
N ASN A 146 9.06 6.34 -23.90
CA ASN A 146 8.89 6.21 -25.34
C ASN A 146 7.76 5.20 -25.68
N VAL A 147 7.30 5.19 -26.94
CA VAL A 147 6.18 4.34 -27.38
C VAL A 147 6.42 2.86 -27.06
N LYS A 148 7.63 2.36 -27.26
CA LYS A 148 7.99 0.96 -26.97
C LYS A 148 7.84 0.63 -25.49
N SER A 149 8.30 1.53 -24.61
CA SER A 149 8.20 1.37 -23.16
C SER A 149 6.74 1.39 -22.69
N LEU A 150 5.93 2.30 -23.25
CA LEU A 150 4.51 2.40 -22.95
C LEU A 150 3.74 1.14 -23.41
N LEU A 151 4.06 0.61 -24.61
CA LEU A 151 3.47 -0.65 -25.09
C LEU A 151 3.82 -1.81 -24.18
N MET A 152 5.09 -1.96 -23.78
CA MET A 152 5.53 -3.04 -22.90
C MET A 152 4.94 -2.94 -21.50
N LEU A 153 4.63 -1.73 -21.02
CA LEU A 153 4.02 -1.50 -19.72
C LEU A 153 2.49 -1.50 -19.76
N SER A 154 1.88 -1.66 -20.95
CA SER A 154 0.43 -1.72 -21.08
C SER A 154 -0.11 -3.07 -20.60
N LYS A 155 -1.31 -3.07 -20.02
CA LYS A 155 -1.99 -4.29 -19.54
C LYS A 155 -2.13 -5.35 -20.63
N PHE A 156 -2.43 -4.91 -21.85
CA PHE A 156 -2.68 -5.82 -22.98
C PHE A 156 -1.39 -6.51 -23.44
N PHE A 157 -0.35 -5.76 -23.76
CA PHE A 157 0.91 -6.32 -24.25
C PHE A 157 1.71 -7.01 -23.14
N GLY A 158 1.62 -6.53 -21.91
CA GLY A 158 2.22 -7.20 -20.74
C GLY A 158 1.68 -8.61 -20.55
N GLN A 159 0.39 -8.82 -20.74
CA GLN A 159 -0.23 -10.15 -20.62
C GLN A 159 0.21 -11.13 -21.73
N LEU A 160 0.56 -10.63 -22.92
CA LEU A 160 1.04 -11.47 -24.02
C LEU A 160 2.49 -11.96 -23.83
N ILE A 161 3.28 -11.26 -23.00
CA ILE A 161 4.69 -11.59 -22.78
C ILE A 161 4.86 -12.73 -21.75
N TYR A 162 3.92 -12.86 -20.83
CA TYR A 162 3.96 -13.89 -19.80
C TYR A 162 3.17 -15.13 -20.21
N SER A 163 3.87 -16.27 -20.26
CA SER A 163 3.23 -17.52 -20.66
C SER A 163 2.26 -18.03 -19.58
N PRO A 164 1.09 -18.57 -19.97
CA PRO A 164 0.14 -19.18 -19.03
C PRO A 164 0.75 -20.30 -18.17
N LEU A 165 1.80 -20.96 -18.63
CA LEU A 165 2.52 -22.00 -17.90
C LEU A 165 3.24 -21.46 -16.66
N GLU A 166 3.71 -20.22 -16.69
CA GLU A 166 4.33 -19.57 -15.54
C GLU A 166 3.31 -19.20 -14.48
N MET A 167 2.12 -18.80 -14.89
CA MET A 167 0.98 -18.60 -13.98
C MET A 167 0.62 -19.87 -13.20
N ILE A 168 0.68 -21.04 -13.87
CA ILE A 168 0.35 -22.34 -13.24
C ILE A 168 1.43 -22.74 -12.23
N LYS A 169 2.71 -22.50 -12.51
CA LYS A 169 3.81 -22.79 -11.60
C LYS A 169 3.75 -21.94 -10.33
N LEU A 170 3.34 -20.67 -10.45
CA LEU A 170 3.24 -19.77 -9.32
C LEU A 170 2.02 -20.02 -8.42
N LYS A 171 0.98 -20.69 -8.93
CA LYS A 171 -0.20 -21.06 -8.14
C LYS A 171 0.12 -22.03 -6.99
N LYS A 172 1.23 -22.75 -7.06
CA LYS A 172 1.52 -23.85 -6.12
C LYS A 172 2.30 -23.46 -4.86
N GLU A 173 3.01 -22.33 -4.87
CA GLU A 173 3.77 -21.90 -3.69
C GLU A 173 3.73 -20.38 -3.54
N PRO A 174 3.04 -19.85 -2.53
CA PRO A 174 3.32 -18.51 -2.06
C PRO A 174 4.67 -18.53 -1.36
N THR A 175 5.75 -18.47 -2.14
CA THR A 175 7.05 -18.17 -1.53
C THR A 175 6.89 -16.83 -0.83
N PRO A 176 7.14 -16.74 0.47
CA PRO A 176 6.96 -15.47 1.15
C PRO A 176 7.85 -14.43 0.44
N TRP A 177 7.23 -13.43 -0.13
CA TRP A 177 7.90 -12.28 -0.77
C TRP A 177 9.04 -11.72 0.09
N ARG A 178 8.90 -11.80 1.41
CA ARG A 178 9.89 -11.43 2.39
C ARG A 178 11.28 -12.01 2.10
N SER A 179 11.38 -13.30 1.74
CA SER A 179 12.66 -13.91 1.44
C SER A 179 13.26 -13.44 0.11
N GLU A 180 12.41 -13.10 -0.87
CA GLU A 180 12.85 -12.58 -2.16
C GLU A 180 13.17 -11.08 -2.08
N ALA A 181 12.41 -10.30 -1.34
CA ALA A 181 12.73 -8.89 -1.08
C ALA A 181 14.07 -8.74 -0.35
N ILE A 182 14.35 -9.62 0.61
CA ILE A 182 15.67 -9.67 1.30
C ILE A 182 16.79 -10.03 0.31
N LYS A 183 16.58 -11.00 -0.56
CA LYS A 183 17.57 -11.37 -1.59
C LYS A 183 17.80 -10.23 -2.57
N LEU A 184 16.74 -9.50 -2.94
CA LEU A 184 16.80 -8.34 -3.82
C LEU A 184 17.53 -7.17 -3.17
N ALA A 185 17.28 -6.92 -1.90
CA ALA A 185 17.97 -5.89 -1.13
C ALA A 185 19.46 -6.24 -0.92
N LYS A 186 19.78 -7.51 -0.76
CA LYS A 186 21.17 -8.00 -0.48
C LYS A 186 22.02 -8.27 -1.71
N GLY A 187 21.42 -8.50 -2.87
CA GLY A 187 22.18 -9.28 -3.86
C GLY A 187 22.62 -8.61 -5.15
N ASN A 188 21.99 -7.56 -5.66
CA ASN A 188 22.22 -7.25 -7.07
C ASN A 188 22.30 -5.77 -7.47
N GLY A 189 22.70 -4.88 -6.61
CA GLY A 189 22.86 -3.46 -6.99
C GLY A 189 21.57 -2.79 -7.47
N ILE A 190 20.43 -3.44 -7.27
CA ILE A 190 19.12 -2.84 -7.47
C ILE A 190 18.90 -1.96 -6.27
N ASN A 191 18.76 -0.67 -6.54
CA ASN A 191 18.41 0.27 -5.51
C ASN A 191 17.07 -0.17 -4.89
N ALA A 192 17.09 -0.62 -3.64
CA ALA A 192 15.88 -1.02 -2.91
C ALA A 192 14.83 0.11 -2.97
N GLN A 193 15.26 1.36 -2.93
CA GLN A 193 14.40 2.53 -3.08
C GLN A 193 13.61 2.49 -4.40
N MET A 194 14.22 2.06 -5.50
CA MET A 194 13.50 1.98 -6.79
C MET A 194 12.40 0.92 -6.76
N ILE A 195 12.64 -0.23 -6.10
CA ILE A 195 11.62 -1.26 -5.95
C ILE A 195 10.45 -0.73 -5.12
N TYR A 196 10.72 0.01 -4.05
CA TYR A 196 9.67 0.63 -3.24
C TYR A 196 8.88 1.68 -4.02
N GLU A 197 9.54 2.53 -4.81
CA GLU A 197 8.86 3.49 -5.68
C GLU A 197 7.90 2.77 -6.65
N ILE A 198 8.32 1.64 -7.20
CA ILE A 198 7.49 0.79 -8.07
C ILE A 198 6.29 0.24 -7.31
N HIS A 199 6.50 -0.29 -6.10
CA HIS A 199 5.41 -0.80 -5.27
C HIS A 199 4.40 0.28 -4.90
N TYR A 200 4.86 1.47 -4.50
CA TYR A 200 3.96 2.58 -4.19
C TYR A 200 3.15 3.05 -5.40
N LEU A 201 3.78 3.06 -6.56
CA LEU A 201 3.11 3.42 -7.81
C LEU A 201 2.03 2.41 -8.18
N LEU A 202 2.35 1.11 -8.08
CA LEU A 202 1.39 0.03 -8.31
C LEU A 202 0.25 0.11 -7.31
N PHE A 203 0.55 0.22 -6.03
CA PHE A 203 -0.47 0.38 -4.99
C PHE A 203 -1.38 1.57 -5.29
N SER A 204 -0.80 2.73 -5.63
CA SER A 204 -1.57 3.93 -5.97
C SER A 204 -2.53 3.70 -7.14
N ASN A 205 -2.07 3.02 -8.19
CA ASN A 205 -2.90 2.77 -9.37
C ASN A 205 -4.00 1.74 -9.10
N LEU A 206 -3.64 0.63 -8.46
CA LEU A 206 -4.60 -0.43 -8.12
C LEU A 206 -5.64 0.04 -7.09
N PHE A 207 -5.23 0.85 -6.12
CA PHE A 207 -6.16 1.44 -5.17
C PHE A 207 -7.14 2.41 -5.82
N LYS A 208 -6.68 3.25 -6.76
CA LYS A 208 -7.55 4.11 -7.56
C LYS A 208 -8.52 3.31 -8.43
N GLU A 209 -8.06 2.20 -9.00
CA GLU A 209 -8.90 1.29 -9.78
C GLU A 209 -9.97 0.63 -8.88
N LEU A 210 -9.59 0.19 -7.67
CA LEU A 210 -10.53 -0.34 -6.68
C LEU A 210 -11.60 0.68 -6.31
N VAL A 211 -11.20 1.90 -5.98
CA VAL A 211 -12.13 2.99 -5.66
C VAL A 211 -13.06 3.30 -6.84
N GLY A 212 -12.49 3.40 -8.04
CA GLY A 212 -13.25 3.65 -9.27
C GLY A 212 -14.26 2.54 -9.56
N HIS A 213 -13.86 1.29 -9.43
CA HIS A 213 -14.73 0.13 -9.66
C HIS A 213 -15.90 0.10 -8.67
N ILE A 214 -15.65 0.31 -7.38
CA ILE A 214 -16.67 0.32 -6.34
C ILE A 214 -17.68 1.47 -6.57
N LYS A 215 -17.17 2.67 -6.87
CA LYS A 215 -18.05 3.83 -7.16
C LYS A 215 -18.89 3.64 -8.42
N PHE A 216 -18.30 3.10 -9.48
CA PHE A 216 -19.03 2.82 -10.72
C PHE A 216 -20.21 1.86 -10.50
N ARG A 217 -20.08 0.94 -9.57
CA ARG A 217 -21.12 -0.02 -9.16
C ARG A 217 -22.08 0.53 -8.11
N ALA A 218 -22.04 1.83 -7.83
CA ALA A 218 -22.90 2.54 -6.86
C ALA A 218 -22.85 1.98 -5.42
N SER A 219 -21.73 1.34 -5.05
CA SER A 219 -21.50 0.92 -3.67
C SER A 219 -20.76 1.97 -2.87
N ASN A 220 -21.04 2.06 -1.58
CA ASN A 220 -20.39 2.99 -0.67
C ASN A 220 -19.09 2.38 -0.15
N LEU A 221 -17.98 3.05 -0.38
CA LEU A 221 -16.68 2.66 0.16
C LEU A 221 -16.33 3.50 1.39
N ILE A 222 -15.90 2.82 2.45
CA ILE A 222 -15.26 3.40 3.63
C ILE A 222 -13.82 2.90 3.63
N THR A 223 -12.85 3.81 3.67
CA THR A 223 -11.42 3.47 3.71
C THR A 223 -10.80 3.89 5.01
N LEU A 224 -9.91 3.08 5.54
CA LEU A 224 -9.15 3.37 6.75
C LEU A 224 -7.66 3.30 6.46
N THR A 225 -6.90 4.23 7.09
CA THR A 225 -5.43 4.07 7.19
C THR A 225 -5.08 3.02 8.24
N VAL A 226 -3.90 2.43 8.10
CA VAL A 226 -3.40 1.39 9.00
C VAL A 226 -2.47 2.01 10.03
N PRO A 227 -2.79 1.95 11.33
CA PRO A 227 -1.88 2.39 12.38
C PRO A 227 -0.69 1.42 12.51
N VAL A 228 0.49 1.97 12.67
CA VAL A 228 1.73 1.20 12.77
C VAL A 228 2.59 1.69 13.93
N LYS A 229 3.10 0.77 14.76
CA LYS A 229 4.06 1.10 15.82
C LYS A 229 5.39 1.53 15.21
N VAL A 230 5.54 2.82 15.01
CA VAL A 230 6.70 3.42 14.32
C VAL A 230 7.98 3.43 15.17
N THR A 231 7.89 3.21 16.48
CA THR A 231 9.04 3.15 17.41
C THR A 231 9.79 1.82 17.36
N THR A 232 9.32 0.85 16.57
CA THR A 232 10.07 -0.39 16.33
C THR A 232 11.31 -0.08 15.51
N PRO A 233 12.51 -0.52 15.93
CA PRO A 233 13.72 -0.34 15.16
C PRO A 233 13.59 -0.91 13.75
N PRO A 234 14.24 -0.29 12.74
CA PRO A 234 14.31 -0.85 11.40
C PRO A 234 14.94 -2.24 11.43
N ALA A 235 14.30 -3.20 10.75
CA ALA A 235 14.75 -4.58 10.75
C ALA A 235 16.02 -4.78 9.93
N TYR A 236 16.20 -3.98 8.87
CA TYR A 236 17.38 -4.06 8.00
C TYR A 236 17.85 -2.68 7.54
N VAL A 237 19.16 -2.50 7.57
CA VAL A 237 19.82 -1.42 6.85
C VAL A 237 20.07 -1.91 5.43
N CYS A 238 19.63 -1.16 4.43
CA CYS A 238 19.92 -1.48 3.03
C CYS A 238 21.43 -1.36 2.80
N GLU A 239 22.12 -2.47 2.72
CA GLU A 239 23.59 -2.55 2.76
C GLU A 239 24.30 -1.75 1.65
N ASN A 240 23.62 -1.50 0.53
CA ASN A 240 24.26 -0.87 -0.64
C ASN A 240 24.28 0.66 -0.63
N SER A 241 23.79 1.31 0.41
CA SER A 241 23.74 2.78 0.49
C SER A 241 24.52 3.38 1.67
N THR A 242 25.21 2.54 2.45
CA THR A 242 25.81 2.99 3.71
C THR A 242 27.32 2.96 3.60
N SER A 243 27.96 4.14 3.48
CA SER A 243 29.42 4.24 3.57
C SER A 243 29.90 3.87 4.99
N GLU A 244 31.14 3.42 5.12
CA GLU A 244 31.74 3.13 6.43
C GLU A 244 31.63 4.32 7.38
N SER A 245 31.83 5.53 6.89
CA SER A 245 31.68 6.74 7.68
C SER A 245 30.27 6.92 8.27
N VAL A 246 29.20 6.56 7.54
CA VAL A 246 27.84 6.60 8.04
C VAL A 246 27.64 5.58 9.15
N ILE A 247 28.22 4.40 9.03
CA ILE A 247 28.15 3.35 10.06
C ILE A 247 28.84 3.82 11.35
N ASP A 248 30.02 4.43 11.25
CA ASP A 248 30.76 4.95 12.40
C ASP A 248 29.98 6.07 13.11
N PHE A 249 29.34 6.96 12.34
CA PHE A 249 28.44 8.00 12.90
C PHE A 249 27.25 7.37 13.61
N GLN A 250 26.61 6.35 13.04
CA GLN A 250 25.49 5.64 13.68
C GLN A 250 25.91 4.98 14.99
N ILE A 251 27.10 4.34 15.05
CA ILE A 251 27.65 3.74 16.26
C ILE A 251 27.89 4.83 17.31
N SER A 252 28.50 5.94 16.92
CA SER A 252 28.79 7.06 17.82
C SER A 252 27.54 7.67 18.41
N LEU A 253 26.48 7.83 17.58
CA LEU A 253 25.17 8.34 18.03
C LEU A 253 24.44 7.36 18.94
N THR A 254 24.54 6.05 18.69
CA THR A 254 23.97 5.02 19.57
C THR A 254 24.62 5.10 20.97
N LYS A 255 25.95 5.18 21.04
CA LYS A 255 26.67 5.38 22.30
C LYS A 255 26.32 6.68 23.00
N ALA A 256 26.05 7.76 22.23
CA ALA A 256 25.62 9.04 22.80
C ALA A 256 24.23 8.97 23.43
N LEU A 257 23.32 8.20 22.84
CA LEU A 257 21.99 7.93 23.43
C LEU A 257 22.10 7.15 24.73
N GLU A 258 22.91 6.08 24.77
CA GLU A 258 23.16 5.26 25.95
C GLU A 258 23.74 6.10 27.11
N LYS A 259 24.56 7.10 26.80
CA LYS A 259 25.18 8.00 27.76
C LYS A 259 24.36 9.26 28.07
N ASN A 260 23.10 9.36 27.59
CA ASN A 260 22.23 10.53 27.73
C ASN A 260 22.85 11.85 27.25
N GLN A 261 23.71 11.79 26.24
CA GLN A 261 24.41 12.95 25.66
C GLN A 261 23.66 13.58 24.49
N THR A 262 22.34 13.47 24.48
CA THR A 262 21.46 13.83 23.36
C THR A 262 21.67 15.28 22.89
N LYS A 263 21.73 16.26 23.83
CA LYS A 263 21.93 17.67 23.45
C LYS A 263 23.25 17.90 22.73
N LYS A 264 24.33 17.29 23.19
CA LYS A 264 25.69 17.44 22.63
C LYS A 264 25.77 16.94 21.20
N TYR A 265 25.13 15.83 20.90
CA TYR A 265 25.22 15.15 19.60
C TYR A 265 24.03 15.42 18.65
N TYR A 266 23.09 16.31 19.04
CA TYR A 266 21.89 16.58 18.25
C TYR A 266 22.17 17.04 16.80
N SER A 267 23.11 18.00 16.63
CA SER A 267 23.49 18.48 15.31
C SER A 267 24.09 17.37 14.44
N MET A 268 24.89 16.48 15.04
CA MET A 268 25.48 15.34 14.35
C MET A 268 24.38 14.36 13.88
N ALA A 269 23.41 14.06 14.76
CA ALA A 269 22.28 13.21 14.42
C ALA A 269 21.43 13.80 13.29
N LYS A 270 21.19 15.11 13.30
CA LYS A 270 20.49 15.81 12.24
C LYS A 270 21.27 15.76 10.92
N ASN A 271 22.55 16.05 10.94
CA ASN A 271 23.39 16.07 9.74
C ASN A 271 23.50 14.68 9.12
N LEU A 272 23.49 13.62 9.93
CA LEU A 272 23.50 12.25 9.43
C LEU A 272 22.29 11.95 8.54
N THR A 273 21.09 12.45 8.85
CA THR A 273 19.91 12.23 8.00
C THR A 273 20.04 12.88 6.62
N PHE A 274 20.78 13.99 6.51
CA PHE A 274 21.08 14.64 5.22
C PHE A 274 22.18 13.92 4.46
N ALA A 275 23.21 13.43 5.17
CA ALA A 275 24.33 12.72 4.56
C ALA A 275 23.96 11.29 4.10
N SER A 276 22.92 10.71 4.70
CA SER A 276 22.47 9.34 4.44
C SER A 276 20.98 9.31 4.07
N VAL A 277 20.61 10.05 3.03
CA VAL A 277 19.21 10.10 2.56
C VAL A 277 18.69 8.69 2.24
N GLY A 278 17.55 8.35 2.80
CA GLY A 278 16.94 7.03 2.62
C GLY A 278 17.47 5.93 3.56
N ASN A 279 18.35 6.25 4.50
CA ASN A 279 18.82 5.29 5.49
C ASN A 279 17.90 5.23 6.71
N ALA A 280 17.17 4.13 6.85
CA ALA A 280 16.19 3.92 7.92
C ALA A 280 16.77 4.11 9.33
N LYS A 281 17.98 3.56 9.59
CA LYS A 281 18.62 3.65 10.90
C LYS A 281 19.01 5.08 11.28
N SER A 282 19.43 5.89 10.31
CA SER A 282 19.76 7.30 10.54
C SER A 282 18.54 8.10 10.98
N PHE A 283 17.41 7.91 10.30
CA PHE A 283 16.13 8.54 10.70
C PHE A 283 15.63 8.01 12.04
N TYR A 284 15.77 6.71 12.30
CA TYR A 284 15.39 6.12 13.58
C TYR A 284 16.16 6.74 14.76
N LEU A 285 17.50 6.80 14.64
CA LEU A 285 18.35 7.45 15.66
C LEU A 285 17.95 8.91 15.86
N PHE A 286 17.72 9.65 14.77
CA PHE A 286 17.29 11.05 14.89
C PHE A 286 15.90 11.16 15.52
N GLY A 287 15.01 10.20 15.30
CA GLY A 287 13.75 10.05 16.04
C GLY A 287 13.97 9.95 17.53
N GLN A 288 14.86 9.03 17.98
CA GLN A 288 15.21 8.86 19.39
C GLN A 288 15.82 10.11 20.01
N PHE A 289 16.69 10.84 19.28
CA PHE A 289 17.23 12.12 19.74
C PHE A 289 16.13 13.16 19.95
N ASN A 290 15.16 13.25 19.05
CA ASN A 290 14.03 14.16 19.20
C ASN A 290 13.12 13.76 20.37
N GLU A 291 12.85 12.47 20.54
CA GLU A 291 12.04 11.94 21.65
C GLU A 291 12.67 12.26 23.01
N ASN A 292 13.96 11.98 23.19
CA ASN A 292 14.70 12.29 24.42
C ASN A 292 14.77 13.80 24.72
N LEU A 293 14.54 14.65 23.72
CA LEU A 293 14.45 16.11 23.90
C LEU A 293 13.02 16.61 24.07
N GLY A 294 12.03 15.73 24.15
CA GLY A 294 10.62 16.08 24.26
C GLY A 294 10.01 16.66 22.97
N ARG A 295 10.68 16.51 21.82
CA ARG A 295 10.23 17.01 20.52
C ARG A 295 9.37 15.96 19.83
N THR A 296 8.23 15.63 20.41
CA THR A 296 7.39 14.48 20.04
C THR A 296 6.95 14.47 18.57
N LYS A 297 6.54 15.62 18.02
CA LYS A 297 6.14 15.71 16.60
C LYS A 297 7.31 15.40 15.65
N ASN A 298 8.51 15.90 15.96
CA ASN A 298 9.70 15.63 15.15
C ASN A 298 10.14 14.18 15.32
N ALA A 299 10.04 13.62 16.52
CA ALA A 299 10.31 12.21 16.77
C ALA A 299 9.39 11.31 15.94
N LEU A 300 8.07 11.53 16.01
CA LEU A 300 7.08 10.78 15.24
C LEU A 300 7.36 10.84 13.72
N PHE A 301 7.66 12.05 13.21
CA PHE A 301 7.97 12.22 11.79
C PHE A 301 9.22 11.43 11.36
N ASN A 302 10.29 11.47 12.15
CA ASN A 302 11.51 10.75 11.84
C ASN A 302 11.36 9.23 11.99
N TYR A 303 10.59 8.75 12.96
CA TYR A 303 10.24 7.34 13.06
C TYR A 303 9.40 6.85 11.86
N ARG A 304 8.44 7.66 11.40
CA ARG A 304 7.69 7.37 10.17
C ARG A 304 8.59 7.29 8.94
N LEU A 305 9.58 8.19 8.83
CA LEU A 305 10.59 8.12 7.76
C LEU A 305 11.46 6.87 7.88
N ALA A 306 11.94 6.56 9.08
CA ALA A 306 12.72 5.35 9.34
C ALA A 306 11.95 4.09 8.90
N HIS A 307 10.68 4.02 9.27
CA HIS A 307 9.81 2.92 8.88
C HIS A 307 9.57 2.85 7.36
N THR A 308 9.48 4.02 6.70
CA THR A 308 9.29 4.10 5.25
C THR A 308 10.53 3.66 4.48
N PHE A 309 11.71 3.92 5.01
CA PHE A 309 12.99 3.54 4.39
C PHE A 309 13.53 2.18 4.87
N ASP A 310 12.79 1.47 5.71
CA ASP A 310 13.17 0.10 6.11
C ASP A 310 13.14 -0.83 4.89
N CYS A 311 14.21 -1.56 4.67
CA CYS A 311 14.33 -2.50 3.55
C CYS A 311 13.45 -3.74 3.72
N LEU A 312 12.90 -3.93 4.89
CA LEU A 312 12.03 -5.04 5.22
C LEU A 312 10.68 -4.50 5.68
N GLN A 313 9.90 -4.05 4.69
CA GLN A 313 8.57 -3.53 4.99
C GLN A 313 7.58 -4.69 5.08
N ASP A 314 7.27 -5.08 6.30
CA ASP A 314 6.24 -6.06 6.64
C ASP A 314 4.96 -5.40 7.18
N ARG A 315 4.83 -4.09 6.99
CA ARG A 315 3.75 -3.27 7.54
C ARG A 315 3.39 -2.13 6.60
N SER A 316 2.20 -1.58 6.74
CA SER A 316 1.87 -0.31 6.10
C SER A 316 2.84 0.78 6.55
N ASN A 317 2.95 1.84 5.77
CA ASN A 317 3.82 2.97 6.07
C ASN A 317 3.13 4.30 5.70
N MET A 318 3.82 5.41 6.02
CA MET A 318 3.24 6.73 5.78
C MET A 318 2.92 7.01 4.31
N ILE A 319 3.63 6.40 3.35
CA ILE A 319 3.36 6.61 1.91
C ILE A 319 2.08 5.88 1.51
N ILE A 320 1.90 4.63 1.92
CA ILE A 320 0.68 3.86 1.66
C ILE A 320 -0.52 4.55 2.32
N ASN A 321 -0.41 4.92 3.59
CA ASN A 321 -1.46 5.66 4.29
C ASN A 321 -1.81 6.98 3.59
N LYS A 322 -0.79 7.72 3.09
CA LYS A 322 -1.00 8.93 2.31
C LYS A 322 -1.70 8.66 0.99
N ILE A 323 -1.36 7.59 0.27
CA ILE A 323 -2.04 7.21 -0.97
C ILE A 323 -3.51 6.90 -0.72
N ILE A 324 -3.83 6.14 0.34
CA ILE A 324 -5.21 5.85 0.75
C ILE A 324 -5.96 7.15 1.04
N LYS A 325 -5.40 8.01 1.88
CA LYS A 325 -5.98 9.30 2.25
C LYS A 325 -6.24 10.19 1.05
N ASP A 326 -5.20 10.49 0.27
CA ASP A 326 -5.27 11.41 -0.86
C ASP A 326 -6.26 10.91 -1.93
N SER A 327 -6.21 9.61 -2.22
CA SER A 327 -7.14 9.01 -3.18
C SER A 327 -8.57 9.03 -2.65
N SER A 328 -8.80 8.72 -1.39
CA SER A 328 -10.14 8.75 -0.79
C SER A 328 -10.75 10.15 -0.83
N ILE A 329 -9.98 11.16 -0.47
CA ILE A 329 -10.41 12.57 -0.52
C ILE A 329 -10.68 12.98 -1.98
N LYS A 330 -9.75 12.68 -2.89
CA LYS A 330 -9.86 13.03 -4.31
C LYS A 330 -11.12 12.44 -4.96
N TYR A 331 -11.44 11.20 -4.63
CA TYR A 331 -12.60 10.51 -5.21
C TYR A 331 -13.89 10.69 -4.38
N GLY A 332 -13.85 11.44 -3.28
CA GLY A 332 -15.00 11.70 -2.43
C GLY A 332 -15.58 10.43 -1.80
N VAL A 333 -14.72 9.47 -1.42
CA VAL A 333 -15.15 8.30 -0.64
C VAL A 333 -15.05 8.58 0.85
N ASN A 334 -15.80 7.82 1.64
CA ASN A 334 -15.74 7.95 3.08
C ASN A 334 -14.38 7.51 3.60
N PHE A 335 -13.69 8.41 4.29
CA PHE A 335 -12.34 8.19 4.78
C PHE A 335 -12.28 8.35 6.29
N PHE A 336 -11.48 7.49 6.93
CA PHE A 336 -11.17 7.59 8.34
C PHE A 336 -9.65 7.42 8.57
N ASP A 337 -8.99 8.44 9.13
CA ASP A 337 -7.56 8.44 9.40
C ASP A 337 -7.28 7.75 10.75
N PHE A 338 -7.25 6.42 10.73
CA PHE A 338 -7.03 5.64 11.95
C PHE A 338 -5.57 5.72 12.43
N ASP A 339 -4.61 5.84 11.51
CA ASP A 339 -3.19 6.06 11.86
C ASP A 339 -3.01 7.37 12.62
N GLU A 340 -3.61 8.45 12.16
CA GLU A 340 -3.53 9.74 12.84
C GLU A 340 -4.26 9.73 14.19
N LEU A 341 -5.42 9.08 14.28
CA LEU A 341 -6.13 8.90 15.53
C LEU A 341 -5.26 8.24 16.59
N VAL A 342 -4.57 7.14 16.23
CA VAL A 342 -3.72 6.40 17.16
C VAL A 342 -2.49 7.22 17.55
N HIS A 343 -1.86 7.92 16.60
CA HIS A 343 -0.64 8.69 16.87
C HIS A 343 -0.89 10.07 17.47
N ARG A 344 -2.14 10.49 17.65
CA ARG A 344 -2.48 11.76 18.32
C ARG A 344 -1.82 11.86 19.70
N ASP A 345 -1.76 10.76 20.44
CA ASP A 345 -1.22 10.68 21.79
C ASP A 345 0.26 10.21 21.80
N PHE A 346 0.97 10.26 20.67
CA PHE A 346 2.38 9.86 20.60
C PHE A 346 3.25 10.68 21.56
N GLY A 347 4.03 9.98 22.38
CA GLY A 347 4.89 10.59 23.41
C GLY A 347 4.18 10.95 24.70
N LEU A 348 2.87 10.81 24.79
CA LEU A 348 2.10 11.06 26.02
C LEU A 348 1.73 9.76 26.73
N ASP A 349 1.58 8.67 25.97
CA ASP A 349 1.08 7.40 26.48
C ASP A 349 1.60 6.22 25.67
N PHE A 350 1.50 5.04 26.26
CA PHE A 350 1.69 3.78 25.57
C PHE A 350 0.53 3.54 24.62
N ILE A 351 0.79 3.64 23.30
CA ILE A 351 -0.27 3.64 22.29
C ILE A 351 -0.50 2.29 21.60
N PHE A 352 0.46 1.38 21.66
CA PHE A 352 0.37 0.05 21.05
C PHE A 352 0.59 -1.07 22.07
N LEU A 353 -0.22 -2.12 22.00
CA LEU A 353 -0.07 -3.35 22.77
C LEU A 353 1.07 -4.22 22.23
N ASP A 354 1.21 -4.28 20.91
CA ASP A 354 2.28 -4.98 20.19
C ASP A 354 2.72 -4.19 18.96
N HIS A 355 3.25 -4.87 17.93
CA HIS A 355 3.78 -4.20 16.73
C HIS A 355 2.69 -3.59 15.84
N PHE A 356 1.44 -4.00 15.96
CA PHE A 356 0.36 -3.56 15.07
C PHE A 356 -0.98 -3.32 15.77
N ARG A 357 -1.19 -3.80 17.02
CA ARG A 357 -2.44 -3.59 17.76
C ARG A 357 -2.38 -2.35 18.63
N PRO A 358 -3.14 -1.29 18.31
CA PRO A 358 -3.28 -0.14 19.19
C PRO A 358 -4.07 -0.51 20.46
N GLN A 359 -3.98 0.31 21.48
CA GLN A 359 -4.79 0.14 22.69
C GLN A 359 -6.29 0.22 22.39
N GLU A 360 -7.08 -0.48 23.20
CA GLU A 360 -8.54 -0.60 23.04
C GLU A 360 -9.25 0.76 22.99
N LYS A 361 -8.77 1.78 23.69
CA LYS A 361 -9.35 3.13 23.66
C LYS A 361 -9.46 3.71 22.24
N TYR A 362 -8.45 3.47 21.38
CA TYR A 362 -8.45 3.93 20.00
C TYR A 362 -9.40 3.11 19.13
N ILE A 363 -9.50 1.81 19.41
CA ILE A 363 -10.43 0.91 18.71
C ILE A 363 -11.88 1.32 19.03
N ILE A 364 -12.20 1.65 20.28
CA ILE A 364 -13.52 2.13 20.69
C ILE A 364 -13.86 3.46 20.00
N GLU A 365 -12.91 4.38 19.91
CA GLU A 365 -13.15 5.68 19.26
C GLU A 365 -13.37 5.50 17.73
N MET A 366 -12.57 4.66 17.09
CA MET A 366 -12.77 4.27 15.69
C MET A 366 -14.15 3.61 15.51
N GLU A 367 -14.53 2.69 16.40
CA GLU A 367 -15.83 2.00 16.37
C GLU A 367 -17.01 2.98 16.39
N LYS A 368 -16.96 3.98 17.27
CA LYS A 368 -17.99 5.03 17.32
C LYS A 368 -18.14 5.76 15.98
N GLN A 369 -17.03 6.15 15.39
CA GLN A 369 -17.03 6.87 14.12
C GLN A 369 -17.51 5.99 12.95
N LEU A 370 -17.04 4.74 12.87
CA LEU A 370 -17.51 3.78 11.88
C LEU A 370 -19.00 3.50 12.01
N LYS A 371 -19.49 3.30 13.24
CA LYS A 371 -20.91 3.07 13.51
C LYS A 371 -21.77 4.23 13.02
N MET A 372 -21.39 5.46 13.34
CA MET A 372 -22.12 6.66 12.87
C MET A 372 -22.17 6.69 11.34
N LYS A 373 -21.05 6.40 10.68
CA LYS A 373 -20.97 6.43 9.22
C LYS A 373 -21.81 5.33 8.58
N ILE A 374 -21.68 4.08 9.06
CA ILE A 374 -22.47 2.96 8.58
C ILE A 374 -23.96 3.22 8.78
N ASN A 375 -24.36 3.73 9.93
CA ASN A 375 -25.75 4.05 10.22
C ASN A 375 -26.31 5.10 9.25
N THR A 376 -25.52 6.11 8.89
CA THR A 376 -25.90 7.09 7.88
C THR A 376 -26.11 6.43 6.52
N LEU A 377 -25.20 5.57 6.09
CA LEU A 377 -25.26 4.90 4.79
C LEU A 377 -26.37 3.84 4.68
N LEU A 378 -26.84 3.27 5.79
CA LEU A 378 -27.92 2.29 5.82
C LEU A 378 -29.33 2.93 5.81
N LYS A 379 -29.43 4.24 6.04
CA LYS A 379 -30.69 4.98 6.03
C LYS A 379 -31.10 5.48 4.63
N TYR A 380 -30.16 5.48 3.72
CA TYR A 380 -30.34 5.85 2.31
C TYR A 380 -30.30 4.62 1.41
#